data_ccb8a590ae3c6b5f7f2b9356b497af33
#
_entry.id   ccb8a590ae3c6b5f7f2b9356b497af33
#
_cell.length_a   1.000
_cell.length_b   1.000
_cell.length_c   1.000
_cell.angle_alpha   90.00
_cell.angle_beta   90.00
_cell.angle_gamma   90.00
#
_symmetry.space_group_name_H-M   'P 1'
#
loop_
_entity.id
_entity.type
_entity.pdbx_description
1 polymer ?
#
loop_
_entity_poly.entity_id
_entity_poly.type
_entity_poly.pdbx_seq_one_letter_code
_entity_poly.pdbx_strand_id
1 'polypeptide(L)'
;VDAAAIASRFGGRANARAAQEICERALTLLKDDRSQVPLTIGRDADVLYLSVLDYASGWREGAPSRTFIPALKERWPGTTAVEISDRATASEMDLVRELAKRADAVVASVFVRISSYSGRMDLSPAQVSLLESIAADPRKPFVAVLFGNPYTAMALSTLPALLVTYEQFDAMEAAAVRAIAGEIPIGGKLPVTMPGLFPAGTGLVR
;
A
#
# COMPACT_ATOMS: atom_id res chain seq x y z
N VAL A 1 -1.01 26.30 -30.30
CA VAL A 1 -1.52 24.98 -29.81
C VAL A 1 -3.01 24.93 -30.14
N ASP A 2 -3.45 23.95 -30.93
CA ASP A 2 -4.86 23.76 -31.22
C ASP A 2 -5.56 23.15 -30.00
N ALA A 3 -6.38 23.94 -29.31
CA ALA A 3 -7.11 23.52 -28.13
C ALA A 3 -8.12 22.40 -28.41
N ALA A 4 -8.68 22.33 -29.63
CA ALA A 4 -9.60 21.28 -30.04
C ALA A 4 -8.91 19.92 -30.19
N ALA A 5 -7.61 19.91 -30.47
CA ALA A 5 -6.84 18.68 -30.54
C ALA A 5 -6.41 18.10 -29.18
N ILE A 6 -6.54 18.85 -28.08
CA ILE A 6 -6.10 18.42 -26.74
C ILE A 6 -6.84 17.14 -26.32
N ALA A 7 -8.17 17.14 -26.42
CA ALA A 7 -8.99 16.00 -25.99
C ALA A 7 -8.71 14.70 -26.77
N SER A 8 -8.24 14.80 -28.02
CA SER A 8 -7.87 13.64 -28.83
C SER A 8 -6.44 13.14 -28.57
N ARG A 9 -5.57 13.97 -28.01
CA ARG A 9 -4.15 13.66 -27.79
C ARG A 9 -3.83 13.27 -26.33
N PHE A 10 -4.61 13.74 -25.37
CA PHE A 10 -4.41 13.49 -23.94
C PHE A 10 -5.55 12.65 -23.36
N GLY A 11 -5.25 11.81 -22.39
CA GLY A 11 -6.24 10.96 -21.71
C GLY A 11 -6.79 9.82 -22.55
N GLY A 12 -6.20 9.53 -23.71
CA GLY A 12 -6.65 8.45 -24.59
C GLY A 12 -6.52 7.06 -23.95
N ARG A 13 -7.41 6.12 -24.33
CA ARG A 13 -7.41 4.73 -23.83
C ARG A 13 -6.08 4.01 -23.99
N ALA A 14 -5.30 4.32 -25.01
CA ALA A 14 -3.97 3.75 -25.23
C ALA A 14 -2.99 4.18 -24.13
N ASN A 15 -3.00 5.46 -23.76
CA ASN A 15 -2.15 6.00 -22.68
C ASN A 15 -2.57 5.42 -21.32
N ALA A 16 -3.87 5.28 -21.07
CA ALA A 16 -4.37 4.67 -19.84
C ALA A 16 -3.93 3.20 -19.72
N ARG A 17 -3.95 2.42 -20.81
CA ARG A 17 -3.44 1.04 -20.84
C ARG A 17 -1.93 0.99 -20.58
N ALA A 18 -1.16 1.86 -21.22
CA ALA A 18 0.29 1.93 -20.99
C ALA A 18 0.62 2.29 -19.55
N ALA A 19 -0.09 3.27 -18.97
CA ALA A 19 0.07 3.63 -17.56
C ALA A 19 -0.26 2.44 -16.63
N GLN A 20 -1.35 1.72 -16.89
CA GLN A 20 -1.72 0.54 -16.12
C GLN A 20 -0.65 -0.55 -16.22
N GLU A 21 -0.15 -0.84 -17.41
CA GLU A 21 0.92 -1.83 -17.61
C GLU A 21 2.21 -1.44 -16.88
N ILE A 22 2.60 -0.17 -16.92
CA ILE A 22 3.76 0.34 -16.18
C ILE A 22 3.55 0.11 -14.68
N CYS A 23 2.37 0.46 -14.13
CA CYS A 23 2.06 0.25 -12.72
C CYS A 23 2.15 -1.23 -12.33
N GLU A 24 1.56 -2.13 -13.11
CA GLU A 24 1.59 -3.57 -12.83
C GLU A 24 3.02 -4.13 -12.84
N ARG A 25 3.85 -3.72 -13.81
CA ARG A 25 5.24 -4.17 -13.93
C ARG A 25 6.20 -3.55 -12.92
N ALA A 26 5.86 -2.39 -12.36
CA ALA A 26 6.67 -1.70 -11.37
C ALA A 26 6.52 -2.30 -9.95
N LEU A 27 5.43 -3.00 -9.66
CA LEU A 27 5.18 -3.57 -8.32
C LEU A 27 6.34 -4.43 -7.87
N THR A 28 6.92 -4.08 -6.72
CA THR A 28 8.12 -4.74 -6.18
C THR A 28 7.83 -5.32 -4.80
N LEU A 29 7.81 -6.63 -4.69
CA LEU A 29 7.69 -7.32 -3.41
C LEU A 29 9.10 -7.43 -2.80
N LEU A 30 9.40 -6.57 -1.83
CA LEU A 30 10.71 -6.54 -1.17
C LEU A 30 10.89 -7.70 -0.19
N LYS A 31 9.81 -8.07 0.48
CA LYS A 31 9.82 -9.05 1.57
C LYS A 31 8.51 -9.81 1.62
N ASP A 32 8.56 -11.08 1.94
CA ASP A 32 7.41 -11.96 2.13
C ASP A 32 7.82 -13.19 2.95
N ASP A 33 8.16 -12.97 4.22
CA ASP A 33 8.76 -13.98 5.11
C ASP A 33 7.85 -15.18 5.37
N ARG A 34 6.54 -14.99 5.22
CA ARG A 34 5.52 -15.99 5.53
C ARG A 34 4.80 -16.51 4.27
N SER A 35 5.29 -16.17 3.07
CA SER A 35 4.65 -16.56 1.79
C SER A 35 3.17 -16.24 1.74
N GLN A 36 2.80 -15.01 2.14
CA GLN A 36 1.41 -14.58 2.29
C GLN A 36 0.94 -13.67 1.13
N VAL A 37 1.80 -13.41 0.17
CA VAL A 37 1.44 -12.72 -1.07
C VAL A 37 1.57 -13.69 -2.25
N PRO A 38 0.48 -13.92 -3.01
CA PRO A 38 -0.86 -13.35 -2.87
C PRO A 38 -1.61 -13.88 -1.63
N LEU A 39 -2.62 -13.10 -1.17
CA LEU A 39 -3.49 -13.53 -0.09
C LEU A 39 -4.35 -14.73 -0.51
N THR A 40 -4.21 -15.84 0.20
CA THR A 40 -4.98 -17.08 -0.03
C THR A 40 -6.07 -17.23 1.03
N ILE A 41 -7.01 -16.29 1.06
CA ILE A 41 -8.15 -16.25 1.99
C ILE A 41 -9.47 -16.39 1.22
N GLY A 42 -10.51 -16.86 1.88
CA GLY A 42 -11.84 -17.00 1.29
C GLY A 42 -12.45 -15.65 0.92
N ARG A 43 -13.42 -15.65 -0.01
CA ARG A 43 -14.12 -14.42 -0.42
C ARG A 43 -14.94 -13.81 0.72
N ASP A 44 -15.37 -14.60 1.66
CA ASP A 44 -16.14 -14.25 2.86
C ASP A 44 -15.27 -13.86 4.04
N ALA A 45 -13.94 -13.82 3.87
CA ALA A 45 -13.01 -13.42 4.91
C ALA A 45 -13.19 -11.95 5.31
N ASP A 46 -13.07 -11.68 6.60
CA ASP A 46 -13.03 -10.34 7.15
C ASP A 46 -11.63 -9.74 6.98
N VAL A 47 -11.49 -8.75 6.12
CA VAL A 47 -10.23 -8.05 5.89
C VAL A 47 -10.24 -6.70 6.61
N LEU A 48 -9.25 -6.44 7.44
CA LEU A 48 -8.99 -5.08 7.92
C LEU A 48 -8.06 -4.36 6.96
N TYR A 49 -8.55 -3.28 6.36
CA TYR A 49 -7.75 -2.36 5.58
C TYR A 49 -7.38 -1.13 6.40
N LEU A 50 -6.09 -0.84 6.50
CA LEU A 50 -5.56 0.35 7.15
C LEU A 50 -4.99 1.31 6.12
N SER A 51 -5.54 2.52 6.04
CA SER A 51 -4.94 3.65 5.33
C SER A 51 -4.08 4.44 6.32
N VAL A 52 -2.77 4.29 6.27
CA VAL A 52 -1.82 4.91 7.21
C VAL A 52 -1.16 6.11 6.56
N LEU A 53 -1.38 7.29 7.12
CA LEU A 53 -0.93 8.56 6.59
C LEU A 53 0.05 9.23 7.54
N ASP A 54 1.14 9.80 7.04
CA ASP A 54 2.06 10.64 7.82
C ASP A 54 1.53 12.06 8.09
N TYR A 55 0.30 12.34 7.66
CA TYR A 55 -0.35 13.66 7.73
C TYR A 55 -1.86 13.50 7.98
N ALA A 56 -2.50 14.55 8.48
CA ALA A 56 -3.96 14.57 8.56
C ALA A 56 -4.57 14.61 7.17
N SER A 57 -5.51 13.73 6.87
CA SER A 57 -6.21 13.75 5.60
C SER A 57 -7.07 15.01 5.44
N GLY A 58 -7.24 15.44 4.23
CA GLY A 58 -7.99 16.65 3.88
C GLY A 58 -8.07 16.81 2.37
N TRP A 59 -7.78 15.74 1.67
CA TRP A 59 -7.78 15.70 0.21
C TRP A 59 -9.21 15.81 -0.33
N ARG A 60 -9.40 16.77 -1.22
CA ARG A 60 -10.68 16.88 -1.96
C ARG A 60 -10.65 16.08 -3.25
N GLU A 61 -9.46 15.94 -3.84
CA GLU A 61 -9.23 15.18 -5.08
C GLU A 61 -8.01 14.28 -4.88
N GLY A 62 -8.05 13.07 -5.45
CA GLY A 62 -6.94 12.11 -5.34
C GLY A 62 -6.68 11.63 -3.90
N ALA A 63 -7.74 11.48 -3.10
CA ALA A 63 -7.62 10.97 -1.74
C ALA A 63 -6.92 9.60 -1.74
N PRO A 64 -5.99 9.36 -0.82
CA PRO A 64 -5.40 8.04 -0.62
C PRO A 64 -6.47 6.97 -0.43
N SER A 65 -6.24 5.78 -0.97
CA SER A 65 -7.16 4.63 -0.85
C SER A 65 -8.49 4.76 -1.60
N ARG A 66 -8.64 5.76 -2.45
CA ARG A 66 -9.86 6.01 -3.21
C ARG A 66 -10.24 4.86 -4.13
N THR A 67 -9.27 4.26 -4.77
CA THR A 67 -9.44 3.10 -5.65
C THR A 67 -9.21 1.80 -4.90
N PHE A 68 -8.32 1.80 -3.91
CA PHE A 68 -7.93 0.63 -3.15
C PHE A 68 -9.10 0.03 -2.37
N ILE A 69 -9.85 0.85 -1.62
CA ILE A 69 -10.97 0.39 -0.78
C ILE A 69 -12.08 -0.28 -1.61
N PRO A 70 -12.61 0.34 -2.68
CA PRO A 70 -13.61 -0.32 -3.52
C PRO A 70 -13.09 -1.61 -4.14
N ALA A 71 -11.86 -1.62 -4.62
CA ALA A 71 -11.25 -2.80 -5.23
C ALA A 71 -11.04 -3.96 -4.24
N LEU A 72 -10.70 -3.69 -2.98
CA LEU A 72 -10.66 -4.71 -1.93
C LEU A 72 -12.05 -5.26 -1.63
N LYS A 73 -13.06 -4.38 -1.47
CA LYS A 73 -14.44 -4.78 -1.17
C LYS A 73 -15.09 -5.60 -2.27
N GLU A 74 -14.69 -5.42 -3.51
CA GLU A 74 -15.15 -6.27 -4.62
C GLU A 74 -14.68 -7.71 -4.45
N ARG A 75 -13.48 -7.94 -3.93
CA ARG A 75 -12.88 -9.26 -3.71
C ARG A 75 -13.26 -9.85 -2.38
N TRP A 76 -13.23 -9.06 -1.34
CA TRP A 76 -13.54 -9.41 0.05
C TRP A 76 -14.59 -8.44 0.60
N PRO A 77 -15.90 -8.74 0.43
CA PRO A 77 -16.99 -7.85 0.85
C PRO A 77 -17.00 -7.52 2.34
N GLY A 78 -16.42 -8.39 3.20
CA GLY A 78 -16.22 -8.17 4.63
C GLY A 78 -15.12 -7.15 4.98
N THR A 79 -14.56 -6.43 3.99
CA THR A 79 -13.51 -5.45 4.26
C THR A 79 -14.00 -4.28 5.10
N THR A 80 -13.40 -4.10 6.28
CA THR A 80 -13.50 -2.91 7.13
C THR A 80 -12.32 -2.00 6.84
N ALA A 81 -12.57 -0.73 6.50
CA ALA A 81 -11.53 0.25 6.19
C ALA A 81 -11.43 1.30 7.30
N VAL A 82 -10.20 1.56 7.76
CA VAL A 82 -9.89 2.58 8.77
C VAL A 82 -8.73 3.43 8.30
N GLU A 83 -8.80 4.74 8.50
CA GLU A 83 -7.69 5.67 8.28
C GLU A 83 -7.01 6.03 9.61
N ILE A 84 -5.68 6.02 9.61
CA ILE A 84 -4.85 6.41 10.75
C ILE A 84 -3.85 7.46 10.28
N SER A 85 -4.00 8.69 10.75
CA SER A 85 -3.06 9.78 10.48
C SER A 85 -1.99 9.91 11.58
N ASP A 86 -1.05 10.83 11.38
CA ASP A 86 -0.04 11.21 12.38
C ASP A 86 -0.65 11.85 13.66
N ARG A 87 -1.94 12.21 13.62
CA ARG A 87 -2.69 12.78 14.75
C ARG A 87 -3.57 11.78 15.47
N ALA A 88 -3.52 10.51 15.07
CA ALA A 88 -4.32 9.48 15.72
C ALA A 88 -3.98 9.37 17.21
N THR A 89 -5.02 9.31 18.02
CA THR A 89 -4.91 9.16 19.48
C THR A 89 -4.57 7.72 19.87
N ALA A 90 -4.09 7.52 21.09
CA ALA A 90 -3.85 6.18 21.62
C ALA A 90 -5.12 5.31 21.60
N SER A 91 -6.28 5.89 21.91
CA SER A 91 -7.56 5.17 21.90
C SER A 91 -7.97 4.73 20.50
N GLU A 92 -7.72 5.55 19.46
CA GLU A 92 -7.96 5.16 18.07
C GLU A 92 -7.03 4.03 17.65
N MET A 93 -5.75 4.08 18.04
CA MET A 93 -4.79 3.01 17.77
C MET A 93 -5.18 1.70 18.49
N ASP A 94 -5.69 1.78 19.72
CA ASP A 94 -6.18 0.61 20.46
C ASP A 94 -7.42 0.01 19.78
N LEU A 95 -8.35 0.84 19.30
CA LEU A 95 -9.48 0.38 18.50
C LEU A 95 -9.02 -0.39 17.26
N VAL A 96 -8.01 0.12 16.54
CA VAL A 96 -7.45 -0.55 15.37
C VAL A 96 -6.85 -1.91 15.74
N ARG A 97 -6.14 -2.02 16.88
CA ARG A 97 -5.62 -3.30 17.36
C ARG A 97 -6.75 -4.30 17.65
N GLU A 98 -7.86 -3.85 18.24
CA GLU A 98 -9.02 -4.71 18.50
C GLU A 98 -9.71 -5.16 17.19
N LEU A 99 -9.84 -4.27 16.19
CA LEU A 99 -10.34 -4.64 14.88
C LEU A 99 -9.41 -5.66 14.20
N ALA A 100 -8.09 -5.45 14.28
CA ALA A 100 -7.10 -6.36 13.71
C ALA A 100 -7.17 -7.76 14.35
N LYS A 101 -7.48 -7.89 15.64
CA LYS A 101 -7.65 -9.19 16.31
C LYS A 101 -8.81 -9.99 15.71
N ARG A 102 -9.87 -9.33 15.27
CA ARG A 102 -11.08 -9.96 14.72
C ARG A 102 -10.99 -10.30 13.23
N ALA A 103 -10.17 -9.56 12.48
CA ALA A 103 -10.00 -9.76 11.05
C ALA A 103 -9.24 -11.06 10.74
N ASP A 104 -9.52 -11.68 9.61
CA ASP A 104 -8.81 -12.86 9.08
C ASP A 104 -7.49 -12.48 8.43
N ALA A 105 -7.41 -11.27 7.86
CA ALA A 105 -6.18 -10.71 7.27
C ALA A 105 -6.13 -9.19 7.45
N VAL A 106 -4.92 -8.63 7.39
CA VAL A 106 -4.70 -7.18 7.44
C VAL A 106 -3.91 -6.72 6.21
N VAL A 107 -4.42 -5.69 5.54
CA VAL A 107 -3.72 -4.98 4.48
C VAL A 107 -3.53 -3.53 4.92
N ALA A 108 -2.29 -3.08 5.02
CA ALA A 108 -1.97 -1.71 5.41
C ALA A 108 -1.35 -0.96 4.23
N SER A 109 -2.02 0.07 3.72
CA SER A 109 -1.44 1.01 2.76
C SER A 109 -0.80 2.17 3.49
N VAL A 110 0.46 2.44 3.17
CA VAL A 110 1.27 3.48 3.81
C VAL A 110 1.52 4.60 2.81
N PHE A 111 1.08 5.80 3.15
CA PHE A 111 1.22 7.01 2.34
C PHE A 111 2.05 8.03 3.10
N VAL A 112 3.31 8.20 2.67
CA VAL A 112 4.22 9.21 3.21
C VAL A 112 4.36 10.34 2.20
N ARG A 113 3.94 11.53 2.59
CA ARG A 113 4.04 12.72 1.75
C ARG A 113 5.37 13.43 1.97
N ILE A 114 6.21 13.41 0.95
CA ILE A 114 7.42 14.22 0.96
C ILE A 114 7.02 15.70 0.79
N SER A 115 7.24 16.49 1.83
CA SER A 115 6.98 17.93 1.82
C SER A 115 8.25 18.69 2.17
N SER A 116 8.59 19.70 1.37
CA SER A 116 9.73 20.57 1.65
C SER A 116 9.58 21.22 3.03
N TYR A 117 10.67 21.28 3.77
CA TYR A 117 10.75 21.86 5.12
C TYR A 117 9.92 21.13 6.20
N SER A 118 9.33 19.97 5.93
CA SER A 118 8.56 19.21 6.95
C SER A 118 9.45 18.60 8.04
N GLY A 119 10.73 18.40 7.75
CA GLY A 119 11.66 17.71 8.67
C GLY A 119 11.35 16.23 8.87
N ARG A 120 10.32 15.71 8.20
CA ARG A 120 9.90 14.31 8.27
C ARG A 120 9.76 13.73 6.85
N MET A 121 10.20 12.50 6.70
CA MET A 121 10.08 11.73 5.45
C MET A 121 9.60 10.30 5.73
N ASP A 122 8.98 10.09 6.91
CA ASP A 122 8.63 8.77 7.40
C ASP A 122 7.41 8.81 8.33
N LEU A 123 6.88 7.63 8.67
CA LEU A 123 5.82 7.48 9.67
C LEU A 123 6.32 7.88 11.06
N SER A 124 5.38 8.27 11.92
CA SER A 124 5.68 8.48 13.34
C SER A 124 6.03 7.15 14.04
N PRO A 125 6.85 7.17 15.11
CA PRO A 125 7.14 5.96 15.88
C PRO A 125 5.90 5.23 16.38
N ALA A 126 4.83 5.95 16.72
CA ALA A 126 3.57 5.37 17.16
C ALA A 126 2.86 4.59 16.04
N GLN A 127 2.89 5.10 14.80
CA GLN A 127 2.33 4.39 13.64
C GLN A 127 3.15 3.13 13.30
N VAL A 128 4.47 3.22 13.34
CA VAL A 128 5.35 2.06 13.14
C VAL A 128 5.04 0.99 14.20
N SER A 129 5.02 1.36 15.48
CA SER A 129 4.71 0.44 16.59
C SER A 129 3.31 -0.17 16.47
N LEU A 130 2.32 0.58 15.99
CA LEU A 130 0.98 0.05 15.70
C LEU A 130 1.06 -1.07 14.65
N LEU A 131 1.69 -0.81 13.51
CA LEU A 131 1.82 -1.80 12.42
C LEU A 131 2.57 -3.04 12.88
N GLU A 132 3.68 -2.89 13.61
CA GLU A 132 4.45 -3.99 14.19
C GLU A 132 3.61 -4.83 15.16
N SER A 133 2.84 -4.18 16.03
CA SER A 133 1.99 -4.87 17.02
C SER A 133 0.89 -5.71 16.34
N ILE A 134 0.33 -5.22 15.23
CA ILE A 134 -0.68 -5.95 14.45
C ILE A 134 -0.04 -7.10 13.66
N ALA A 135 1.12 -6.87 13.07
CA ALA A 135 1.84 -7.87 12.28
C ALA A 135 2.49 -8.97 13.12
N ALA A 136 2.53 -8.81 14.43
CA ALA A 136 3.17 -9.76 15.36
C ALA A 136 2.46 -11.13 15.42
N ASP A 137 1.16 -11.23 15.12
CA ASP A 137 0.46 -12.53 15.08
C ASP A 137 0.89 -13.32 13.83
N PRO A 138 1.66 -14.42 13.99
CA PRO A 138 2.17 -15.17 12.85
C PRO A 138 1.09 -15.97 12.09
N ARG A 139 -0.08 -16.13 12.67
CA ARG A 139 -1.20 -16.87 12.07
C ARG A 139 -2.03 -16.02 11.13
N LYS A 140 -1.88 -14.70 11.23
CA LYS A 140 -2.67 -13.74 10.49
C LYS A 140 -1.85 -13.13 9.33
N PRO A 141 -2.30 -13.27 8.08
CA PRO A 141 -1.68 -12.58 6.96
C PRO A 141 -1.68 -11.07 7.18
N PHE A 142 -0.50 -10.47 6.97
CA PHE A 142 -0.30 -9.03 7.06
C PHE A 142 0.55 -8.55 5.89
N VAL A 143 0.01 -7.66 5.06
CA VAL A 143 0.71 -7.09 3.91
C VAL A 143 0.75 -5.57 4.04
N ALA A 144 1.94 -4.98 4.05
CA ALA A 144 2.11 -3.54 3.92
C ALA A 144 2.39 -3.16 2.46
N VAL A 145 1.62 -2.20 1.95
CA VAL A 145 1.77 -1.61 0.62
C VAL A 145 2.28 -0.20 0.77
N LEU A 146 3.48 0.08 0.26
CA LEU A 146 4.17 1.36 0.41
C LEU A 146 3.98 2.19 -0.84
N PHE A 147 3.22 3.28 -0.73
CA PHE A 147 2.96 4.23 -1.80
C PHE A 147 3.97 5.38 -1.78
N GLY A 148 4.58 5.66 -2.93
CA GLY A 148 5.53 6.76 -3.10
C GLY A 148 6.97 6.37 -2.75
N ASN A 149 7.54 6.96 -1.71
CA ASN A 149 8.95 6.82 -1.37
C ASN A 149 9.32 5.39 -0.93
N PRO A 150 10.15 4.65 -1.68
CA PRO A 150 10.53 3.29 -1.30
C PRO A 150 11.36 3.23 0.00
N TYR A 151 12.06 4.29 0.36
CA TYR A 151 12.88 4.34 1.59
C TYR A 151 12.05 4.21 2.88
N THR A 152 10.73 4.45 2.83
CA THR A 152 9.83 4.16 3.95
C THR A 152 9.90 2.69 4.39
N ALA A 153 10.28 1.77 3.48
CA ALA A 153 10.51 0.37 3.83
C ALA A 153 11.61 0.18 4.90
N MET A 154 12.52 1.13 5.07
CA MET A 154 13.58 1.03 6.09
C MET A 154 13.00 1.07 7.49
N ALA A 155 12.02 1.95 7.75
CA ALA A 155 11.32 2.04 9.03
C ALA A 155 10.39 0.84 9.30
N LEU A 156 10.00 0.13 8.25
CA LEU A 156 9.04 -0.98 8.29
C LEU A 156 9.68 -2.36 8.01
N SER A 157 11.00 -2.44 8.07
CA SER A 157 11.77 -3.64 7.70
C SER A 157 11.47 -4.87 8.59
N THR A 158 10.89 -4.67 9.77
CA THR A 158 10.42 -5.72 10.69
C THR A 158 9.13 -6.38 10.24
N LEU A 159 8.32 -5.71 9.40
CA LEU A 159 7.05 -6.25 8.92
C LEU A 159 7.25 -7.49 8.02
N PRO A 160 6.32 -8.46 8.05
CA PRO A 160 6.50 -9.75 7.37
C PRO A 160 6.37 -9.69 5.84
N ALA A 161 5.62 -8.73 5.30
CA ALA A 161 5.50 -8.54 3.85
C ALA A 161 5.46 -7.06 3.49
N LEU A 162 6.28 -6.68 2.50
CA LEU A 162 6.43 -5.31 2.02
C LEU A 162 6.32 -5.28 0.49
N LEU A 163 5.25 -4.67 -0.03
CA LEU A 163 5.02 -4.41 -1.45
C LEU A 163 5.22 -2.90 -1.72
N VAL A 164 6.12 -2.55 -2.63
CA VAL A 164 6.39 -1.16 -3.01
C VAL A 164 5.77 -0.83 -4.36
N THR A 165 5.16 0.35 -4.46
CA THR A 165 4.44 0.83 -5.64
C THR A 165 5.09 2.04 -6.30
N TYR A 166 5.94 2.79 -5.61
CA TYR A 166 6.68 4.00 -6.04
C TYR A 166 5.83 5.24 -6.31
N GLU A 167 4.51 5.13 -6.41
CA GLU A 167 3.62 6.26 -6.68
C GLU A 167 2.25 6.04 -6.03
N GLN A 168 1.46 7.12 -5.88
CA GLN A 168 0.16 7.11 -5.23
C GLN A 168 -0.93 7.68 -6.16
N PHE A 169 -1.36 6.91 -7.14
CA PHE A 169 -2.50 7.26 -8.01
C PHE A 169 -3.33 6.03 -8.35
N ASP A 170 -4.54 6.24 -8.87
CA ASP A 170 -5.57 5.21 -9.04
C ASP A 170 -5.09 3.91 -9.71
N ALA A 171 -4.31 4.04 -10.80
CA ALA A 171 -3.82 2.86 -11.52
C ALA A 171 -2.84 2.03 -10.68
N MET A 172 -2.06 2.69 -9.81
CA MET A 172 -1.14 2.00 -8.91
C MET A 172 -1.88 1.32 -7.75
N GLU A 173 -2.89 1.99 -7.18
CA GLU A 173 -3.75 1.37 -6.17
C GLU A 173 -4.46 0.14 -6.72
N ALA A 174 -5.03 0.23 -7.93
CA ALA A 174 -5.69 -0.89 -8.60
C ALA A 174 -4.71 -2.04 -8.89
N ALA A 175 -3.50 -1.74 -9.37
CA ALA A 175 -2.47 -2.74 -9.61
C ALA A 175 -2.05 -3.47 -8.31
N ALA A 176 -1.87 -2.73 -7.22
CA ALA A 176 -1.49 -3.30 -5.93
C ALA A 176 -2.56 -4.27 -5.40
N VAL A 177 -3.85 -3.92 -5.48
CA VAL A 177 -4.92 -4.81 -5.06
C VAL A 177 -4.95 -6.08 -5.92
N ARG A 178 -4.82 -5.96 -7.25
CA ARG A 178 -4.77 -7.11 -8.17
C ARG A 178 -3.59 -8.04 -7.86
N ALA A 179 -2.43 -7.48 -7.53
CA ALA A 179 -1.25 -8.24 -7.14
C ALA A 179 -1.45 -8.98 -5.81
N ILE A 180 -2.00 -8.30 -4.80
CA ILE A 180 -2.33 -8.92 -3.50
C ILE A 180 -3.38 -10.04 -3.67
N ALA A 181 -4.32 -9.88 -4.60
CA ALA A 181 -5.33 -10.90 -4.91
C ALA A 181 -4.80 -12.03 -5.81
N GLY A 182 -3.56 -11.96 -6.31
CA GLY A 182 -2.98 -12.97 -7.20
C GLY A 182 -3.50 -12.93 -8.64
N GLU A 183 -4.09 -11.80 -9.06
CA GLU A 183 -4.64 -11.64 -10.41
C GLU A 183 -3.58 -11.24 -11.43
N ILE A 184 -2.46 -10.68 -10.98
CA ILE A 184 -1.31 -10.30 -11.79
C ILE A 184 -0.02 -10.74 -11.12
N PRO A 185 1.03 -11.06 -11.90
CA PRO A 185 2.33 -11.43 -11.33
C PRO A 185 3.02 -10.20 -10.74
N ILE A 186 3.85 -10.44 -9.73
CA ILE A 186 4.78 -9.45 -9.17
C ILE A 186 6.19 -9.81 -9.63
N GLY A 187 6.89 -8.87 -10.29
CA GLY A 187 8.22 -9.12 -10.84
C GLY A 187 9.13 -7.90 -10.84
N GLY A 188 8.65 -6.77 -10.32
CA GLY A 188 9.42 -5.53 -10.22
C GLY A 188 10.68 -5.67 -9.38
N LYS A 189 11.65 -4.80 -9.63
CA LYS A 189 12.93 -4.76 -8.94
C LYS A 189 13.20 -3.38 -8.39
N LEU A 190 13.72 -3.34 -7.16
CA LEU A 190 14.04 -2.10 -6.47
C LEU A 190 15.08 -1.29 -7.28
N PRO A 191 14.78 -0.05 -7.69
CA PRO A 191 15.71 0.74 -8.52
C PRO A 191 16.82 1.44 -7.71
N VAL A 192 16.74 1.40 -6.39
CA VAL A 192 17.66 2.08 -5.46
C VAL A 192 18.20 1.10 -4.42
N THR A 193 19.31 1.46 -3.77
CA THR A 193 19.83 0.70 -2.63
C THR A 193 19.37 1.33 -1.33
N MET A 194 18.83 0.52 -0.42
CA MET A 194 18.57 0.88 0.98
C MET A 194 19.70 0.30 1.83
N PRO A 195 20.63 1.13 2.31
CA PRO A 195 21.83 0.65 3.00
C PRO A 195 21.51 -0.28 4.17
N GLY A 196 22.19 -1.41 4.23
CA GLY A 196 22.05 -2.39 5.30
C GLY A 196 20.80 -3.28 5.23
N LEU A 197 19.87 -3.03 4.28
CA LEU A 197 18.58 -3.76 4.19
C LEU A 197 18.32 -4.37 2.80
N PHE A 198 18.14 -3.53 1.78
CA PHE A 198 17.75 -3.98 0.46
C PHE A 198 18.65 -3.36 -0.62
N PRO A 199 19.53 -4.12 -1.28
CA PRO A 199 20.28 -3.62 -2.42
C PRO A 199 19.40 -3.37 -3.64
N ALA A 200 19.85 -2.49 -4.54
CA ALA A 200 19.20 -2.32 -5.85
C ALA A 200 19.10 -3.68 -6.56
N GLY A 201 18.00 -3.90 -7.27
CA GLY A 201 17.68 -5.18 -7.90
C GLY A 201 16.95 -6.18 -6.99
N THR A 202 16.75 -5.87 -5.70
CA THR A 202 15.92 -6.68 -4.80
C THR A 202 14.47 -6.72 -5.28
N GLY A 203 13.85 -7.88 -5.22
CA GLY A 203 12.44 -8.09 -5.53
C GLY A 203 12.14 -9.58 -5.68
N LEU A 204 11.14 -10.05 -4.97
CA LEU A 204 10.62 -11.40 -5.06
C LEU A 204 9.69 -11.52 -6.28
N VAL A 205 9.66 -12.68 -6.90
CA VAL A 205 8.72 -13.02 -7.98
C VAL A 205 7.57 -13.82 -7.40
N ARG A 206 6.38 -13.44 -7.74
CA ARG A 206 5.15 -14.14 -7.35
C ARG A 206 4.19 -14.23 -8.52
#